data_0fbd50e0cc1edb32c25450836dca40fe
#
_entry.id   0fbd50e0cc1edb32c25450836dca40fe
#
_cell.length_a   1.000
_cell.length_b   1.000
_cell.length_c   1.000
_cell.angle_alpha   90.00
_cell.angle_beta   90.00
_cell.angle_gamma   90.00
#
_symmetry.space_group_name_H-M   'P 1'
#
loop_
_entity.id
_entity.type
_entity.pdbx_description
1 polymer ?
#
loop_
_entity_poly.entity_id
_entity_poly.type
_entity_poly.pdbx_seq_one_letter_code
_entity_poly.pdbx_strand_id
1 'polypeptide(L)'
;MSARPAIRRAGPADLDRIVEIERECFGTVDGAFSRRQLRRLLANPNAYWMLGADGLAVACWLTASNGRARWARLYSLAVHPKLRGQGWGGRLLRAGLAWMRARDLSVCRAEVNALNHPARRLYARFGFQEVGRLPGYYGPAVDGLRLVLHLSTEKSAAAGDTSAGKRSQRRGRGSSGRVRNP
;
A
#
# COMPACT_ATOMS: atom_id res chain seq x y z
N MET A 1 -5.70 -12.53 -30.75
CA MET A 1 -5.29 -11.56 -29.70
C MET A 1 -5.51 -12.22 -28.35
N SER A 2 -4.44 -12.66 -27.67
CA SER A 2 -4.57 -13.32 -26.35
C SER A 2 -5.09 -12.31 -25.32
N ALA A 3 -6.21 -12.64 -24.68
CA ALA A 3 -6.77 -11.81 -23.62
C ALA A 3 -5.68 -11.62 -22.53
N ARG A 4 -5.39 -10.37 -22.18
CA ARG A 4 -4.43 -10.08 -21.09
C ARG A 4 -4.95 -10.70 -19.81
N PRO A 5 -4.16 -11.53 -19.10
CA PRO A 5 -4.61 -12.18 -17.88
C PRO A 5 -5.21 -11.16 -16.89
N ALA A 6 -6.39 -11.49 -16.36
CA ALA A 6 -7.14 -10.62 -15.48
C ALA A 6 -6.48 -10.55 -14.08
N ILE A 7 -6.65 -9.41 -13.38
CA ILE A 7 -6.39 -9.32 -11.95
C ILE A 7 -7.69 -9.70 -11.24
N ARG A 8 -7.60 -10.63 -10.28
CA ARG A 8 -8.73 -11.07 -9.47
C ARG A 8 -8.43 -10.97 -7.97
N ARG A 9 -9.47 -10.98 -7.17
CA ARG A 9 -9.32 -11.12 -5.72
C ARG A 9 -8.78 -12.52 -5.40
N ALA A 10 -7.84 -12.60 -4.44
CA ALA A 10 -7.36 -13.87 -3.91
C ALA A 10 -8.07 -14.20 -2.59
N GLY A 11 -8.13 -15.49 -2.29
CA GLY A 11 -8.73 -16.05 -1.09
C GLY A 11 -7.92 -17.22 -0.51
N PRO A 12 -8.47 -17.91 0.51
CA PRO A 12 -7.75 -19.00 1.20
C PRO A 12 -7.25 -20.13 0.28
N ALA A 13 -7.97 -20.44 -0.80
CA ALA A 13 -7.57 -21.44 -1.79
C ALA A 13 -6.29 -21.08 -2.56
N ASP A 14 -5.91 -19.81 -2.57
CA ASP A 14 -4.71 -19.32 -3.26
C ASP A 14 -3.45 -19.37 -2.38
N LEU A 15 -3.55 -19.84 -1.13
CA LEU A 15 -2.46 -19.80 -0.15
C LEU A 15 -1.17 -20.43 -0.68
N ASP A 16 -1.24 -21.61 -1.30
CA ASP A 16 -0.06 -22.32 -1.78
C ASP A 16 0.66 -21.52 -2.86
N ARG A 17 -0.11 -20.94 -3.76
CA ARG A 17 0.42 -20.09 -4.84
C ARG A 17 1.05 -18.80 -4.31
N ILE A 18 0.45 -18.18 -3.29
CA ILE A 18 1.00 -16.98 -2.65
C ILE A 18 2.29 -17.31 -1.90
N VAL A 19 2.37 -18.45 -1.22
CA VAL A 19 3.59 -18.91 -0.55
C VAL A 19 4.74 -19.12 -1.54
N GLU A 20 4.43 -19.73 -2.69
CA GLU A 20 5.42 -19.99 -3.74
C GLU A 20 6.00 -18.66 -4.28
N ILE A 21 5.13 -17.72 -4.69
CA ILE A 21 5.59 -16.46 -5.27
C ILE A 21 6.32 -15.57 -4.25
N GLU A 22 5.85 -15.51 -3.00
CA GLU A 22 6.54 -14.79 -1.93
C GLU A 22 7.97 -15.33 -1.74
N ARG A 23 8.13 -16.65 -1.71
CA ARG A 23 9.45 -17.27 -1.56
C ARG A 23 10.37 -17.02 -2.75
N GLU A 24 9.83 -17.07 -3.99
CA GLU A 24 10.60 -16.81 -5.21
C GLU A 24 11.00 -15.34 -5.37
N CYS A 25 10.18 -14.42 -4.86
CA CYS A 25 10.42 -12.98 -5.00
C CYS A 25 11.31 -12.40 -3.89
N PHE A 26 11.17 -12.88 -2.66
CA PHE A 26 11.84 -12.31 -1.48
C PHE A 26 12.87 -13.24 -0.83
N GLY A 27 12.83 -14.53 -1.13
CA GLY A 27 13.79 -15.50 -0.61
C GLY A 27 13.85 -15.54 0.92
N THR A 28 15.01 -15.92 1.44
CA THR A 28 15.31 -15.90 2.88
C THR A 28 15.91 -14.58 3.37
N VAL A 29 16.42 -13.76 2.44
CA VAL A 29 17.21 -12.55 2.75
C VAL A 29 16.31 -11.33 2.99
N ASP A 30 15.21 -11.20 2.26
CA ASP A 30 14.31 -10.04 2.34
C ASP A 30 13.09 -10.29 3.24
N GLY A 31 13.07 -11.39 4.01
CA GLY A 31 12.02 -11.66 4.98
C GLY A 31 10.68 -12.08 4.34
N ALA A 32 10.71 -13.04 3.41
CA ALA A 32 9.49 -13.66 2.88
C ALA A 32 8.56 -14.12 4.01
N PHE A 33 7.27 -13.88 3.85
CA PHE A 33 6.29 -14.30 4.84
C PHE A 33 6.22 -15.83 4.94
N SER A 34 6.23 -16.33 6.17
CA SER A 34 5.97 -17.75 6.42
C SER A 34 4.54 -18.13 6.01
N ARG A 35 4.32 -19.40 5.65
CA ARG A 35 2.99 -19.93 5.34
C ARG A 35 1.95 -19.61 6.44
N ARG A 36 2.36 -19.66 7.71
CA ARG A 36 1.49 -19.33 8.86
C ARG A 36 1.07 -17.87 8.86
N GLN A 37 2.00 -16.95 8.56
CA GLN A 37 1.71 -15.52 8.45
C GLN A 37 0.77 -15.24 7.26
N LEU A 38 1.04 -15.82 6.09
CA LEU A 38 0.18 -15.66 4.90
C LEU A 38 -1.23 -16.18 5.13
N ARG A 39 -1.39 -17.35 5.79
CA ARG A 39 -2.71 -17.88 6.16
C ARG A 39 -3.48 -16.92 7.05
N ARG A 40 -2.81 -16.35 8.08
CA ARG A 40 -3.43 -15.35 8.97
C ARG A 40 -3.83 -14.09 8.22
N LEU A 41 -2.97 -13.61 7.32
CA LEU A 41 -3.25 -12.43 6.51
C LEU A 41 -4.40 -12.65 5.53
N LEU A 42 -4.49 -13.83 4.91
CA LEU A 42 -5.61 -14.19 4.02
C LEU A 42 -6.95 -14.29 4.77
N ALA A 43 -6.92 -14.72 6.03
CA ALA A 43 -8.10 -14.78 6.89
C ALA A 43 -8.46 -13.43 7.54
N ASN A 44 -7.61 -12.41 7.43
CA ASN A 44 -7.85 -11.11 8.04
C ASN A 44 -8.91 -10.34 7.23
N PRO A 45 -10.06 -9.94 7.82
CA PRO A 45 -11.11 -9.20 7.12
C PRO A 45 -10.66 -7.83 6.62
N ASN A 46 -9.61 -7.25 7.22
CA ASN A 46 -9.03 -5.98 6.81
C ASN A 46 -7.98 -6.14 5.69
N ALA A 47 -7.65 -7.36 5.29
CA ALA A 47 -6.71 -7.62 4.21
C ALA A 47 -7.43 -7.78 2.86
N TYR A 48 -6.87 -7.15 1.85
CA TYR A 48 -7.34 -7.27 0.47
C TYR A 48 -6.21 -7.78 -0.41
N TRP A 49 -6.39 -8.99 -0.92
CA TRP A 49 -5.41 -9.68 -1.76
C TRP A 49 -5.84 -9.69 -3.22
N MET A 50 -4.88 -9.47 -4.10
CA MET A 50 -5.06 -9.55 -5.55
C MET A 50 -4.03 -10.49 -6.15
N LEU A 51 -4.47 -11.30 -7.12
CA LEU A 51 -3.62 -12.12 -7.98
C LEU A 51 -3.79 -11.72 -9.44
N GLY A 52 -2.69 -11.69 -10.17
CA GLY A 52 -2.65 -11.51 -11.62
C GLY A 52 -1.68 -12.48 -12.27
N ALA A 53 -1.71 -12.57 -13.61
CA ALA A 53 -0.85 -13.43 -14.39
C ALA A 53 -0.85 -14.90 -13.88
N ASP A 54 -2.04 -15.47 -13.70
CA ASP A 54 -2.24 -16.84 -13.22
C ASP A 54 -1.50 -17.16 -11.92
N GLY A 55 -1.46 -16.15 -11.01
CA GLY A 55 -0.81 -16.25 -9.73
C GLY A 55 0.69 -15.92 -9.71
N LEU A 56 1.27 -15.47 -10.82
CA LEU A 56 2.67 -15.02 -10.91
C LEU A 56 2.88 -13.57 -10.49
N ALA A 57 1.82 -12.87 -10.11
CA ALA A 57 1.88 -11.53 -9.56
C ALA A 57 0.86 -11.39 -8.43
N VAL A 58 1.28 -10.90 -7.27
CA VAL A 58 0.43 -10.77 -6.08
C VAL A 58 0.62 -9.43 -5.41
N ALA A 59 -0.45 -8.89 -4.81
CA ALA A 59 -0.37 -7.75 -3.92
C ALA A 59 -1.37 -7.88 -2.78
N CYS A 60 -1.00 -7.32 -1.63
CA CYS A 60 -1.81 -7.29 -0.42
C CYS A 60 -1.88 -5.89 0.15
N TRP A 61 -3.09 -5.44 0.48
CA TRP A 61 -3.35 -4.22 1.25
C TRP A 61 -4.01 -4.56 2.58
N LEU A 62 -3.56 -3.88 3.64
CA LEU A 62 -4.20 -3.90 4.96
C LEU A 62 -4.86 -2.56 5.22
N THR A 63 -6.16 -2.58 5.46
CA THR A 63 -6.90 -1.36 5.84
C THR A 63 -6.80 -1.10 7.34
N ALA A 64 -6.73 0.18 7.69
CA ALA A 64 -6.78 0.64 9.07
C ALA A 64 -7.51 1.98 9.17
N SER A 65 -7.96 2.31 10.38
CA SER A 65 -8.61 3.57 10.69
C SER A 65 -8.21 4.03 12.09
N ASN A 66 -8.10 5.34 12.28
CA ASN A 66 -7.91 5.95 13.61
C ASN A 66 -9.11 6.81 14.02
N GLY A 67 -10.28 6.58 13.45
CA GLY A 67 -11.50 7.33 13.68
C GLY A 67 -11.61 8.64 12.88
N ARG A 68 -10.49 9.24 12.48
CA ARG A 68 -10.44 10.48 11.68
C ARG A 68 -10.08 10.26 10.22
N ALA A 69 -9.21 9.30 9.97
CA ALA A 69 -8.78 8.94 8.61
C ALA A 69 -8.82 7.43 8.42
N ARG A 70 -9.21 7.04 7.22
CA ARG A 70 -9.16 5.65 6.74
C ARG A 70 -8.01 5.54 5.76
N TRP A 71 -7.14 4.57 5.96
CA TRP A 71 -5.97 4.37 5.13
C TRP A 71 -5.72 2.89 4.85
N ALA A 72 -4.93 2.58 3.85
CA ALA A 72 -4.42 1.24 3.63
C ALA A 72 -2.89 1.23 3.55
N ARG A 73 -2.29 0.15 4.04
CA ARG A 73 -0.88 -0.16 3.86
C ARG A 73 -0.75 -1.19 2.76
N LEU A 74 0.04 -0.90 1.74
CA LEU A 74 0.50 -1.91 0.79
C LEU A 74 1.50 -2.80 1.53
N TYR A 75 1.09 -4.01 1.84
CA TYR A 75 1.82 -4.93 2.71
C TYR A 75 2.76 -5.85 1.94
N SER A 76 2.37 -6.28 0.74
CA SER A 76 3.20 -7.04 -0.19
C SER A 76 2.88 -6.65 -1.63
N LEU A 77 3.89 -6.61 -2.47
CA LEU A 77 3.81 -6.48 -3.92
C LEU A 77 4.91 -7.33 -4.55
N ALA A 78 4.57 -8.50 -4.99
CA ALA A 78 5.49 -9.47 -5.58
C ALA A 78 5.16 -9.73 -7.05
N VAL A 79 6.17 -9.73 -7.89
CA VAL A 79 6.08 -10.10 -9.30
C VAL A 79 7.19 -11.09 -9.60
N HIS A 80 6.79 -12.28 -10.04
CA HIS A 80 7.70 -13.36 -10.40
C HIS A 80 8.81 -12.87 -11.34
N PRO A 81 10.08 -13.25 -11.14
CA PRO A 81 11.21 -12.77 -11.94
C PRO A 81 10.99 -12.83 -13.47
N LYS A 82 10.36 -13.90 -13.97
CA LYS A 82 10.03 -14.09 -15.41
C LYS A 82 9.05 -13.03 -15.96
N LEU A 83 8.31 -12.34 -15.11
CA LEU A 83 7.33 -11.32 -15.50
C LEU A 83 7.77 -9.88 -15.18
N ARG A 84 8.96 -9.71 -14.62
CA ARG A 84 9.52 -8.39 -14.36
C ARG A 84 9.72 -7.63 -15.68
N GLY A 85 9.63 -6.30 -15.63
CA GLY A 85 9.69 -5.47 -16.85
C GLY A 85 8.40 -5.43 -17.68
N GLN A 86 7.46 -6.35 -17.49
CA GLN A 86 6.21 -6.45 -18.26
C GLN A 86 5.04 -5.63 -17.67
N GLY A 87 5.31 -4.74 -16.71
CA GLY A 87 4.33 -3.80 -16.17
C GLY A 87 3.36 -4.37 -15.11
N TRP A 88 3.52 -5.62 -14.66
CA TRP A 88 2.61 -6.25 -13.71
C TRP A 88 2.54 -5.55 -12.36
N GLY A 89 3.67 -5.09 -11.80
CA GLY A 89 3.67 -4.31 -10.56
C GLY A 89 2.83 -3.04 -10.67
N GLY A 90 2.92 -2.33 -11.80
CA GLY A 90 2.09 -1.15 -12.05
C GLY A 90 0.60 -1.47 -12.23
N ARG A 91 0.27 -2.61 -12.86
CA ARG A 91 -1.12 -3.06 -13.01
C ARG A 91 -1.75 -3.39 -11.66
N LEU A 92 -1.07 -4.16 -10.81
CA LEU A 92 -1.51 -4.49 -9.45
C LEU A 92 -1.67 -3.23 -8.61
N LEU A 93 -0.68 -2.33 -8.63
CA LEU A 93 -0.74 -1.09 -7.86
C LEU A 93 -1.91 -0.21 -8.30
N ARG A 94 -2.14 -0.05 -9.61
CA ARG A 94 -3.29 0.70 -10.15
C ARG A 94 -4.61 0.09 -9.70
N ALA A 95 -4.75 -1.23 -9.78
CA ALA A 95 -5.96 -1.94 -9.34
C ALA A 95 -6.21 -1.75 -7.83
N GLY A 96 -5.17 -1.83 -7.00
CA GLY A 96 -5.27 -1.60 -5.56
C GLY A 96 -5.64 -0.16 -5.21
N LEU A 97 -5.06 0.82 -5.89
CA LEU A 97 -5.41 2.23 -5.68
C LEU A 97 -6.85 2.54 -6.13
N ALA A 98 -7.33 1.91 -7.21
CA ALA A 98 -8.74 2.00 -7.63
C ALA A 98 -9.67 1.38 -6.57
N TRP A 99 -9.30 0.21 -6.03
CA TRP A 99 -10.03 -0.43 -4.92
C TRP A 99 -10.07 0.45 -3.67
N MET A 100 -8.98 1.16 -3.36
CA MET A 100 -8.91 2.10 -2.23
C MET A 100 -9.85 3.30 -2.44
N ARG A 101 -9.84 3.92 -3.63
CA ARG A 101 -10.74 5.05 -3.96
C ARG A 101 -12.21 4.66 -3.82
N ALA A 102 -12.59 3.48 -4.34
CA ALA A 102 -13.95 2.96 -4.23
C ALA A 102 -14.42 2.74 -2.77
N ARG A 103 -13.51 2.83 -1.78
CA ARG A 103 -13.78 2.67 -0.35
C ARG A 103 -13.52 3.92 0.48
N ASP A 104 -13.33 5.06 -0.17
CA ASP A 104 -13.00 6.34 0.46
C ASP A 104 -11.75 6.25 1.37
N LEU A 105 -10.77 5.43 0.99
CA LEU A 105 -9.48 5.38 1.65
C LEU A 105 -8.60 6.49 1.07
N SER A 106 -8.23 7.45 1.88
CA SER A 106 -7.55 8.69 1.43
C SER A 106 -6.02 8.59 1.41
N VAL A 107 -5.44 7.60 2.08
CA VAL A 107 -3.99 7.47 2.22
C VAL A 107 -3.54 6.05 1.97
N CYS A 108 -2.56 5.86 1.09
CA CYS A 108 -1.82 4.62 0.92
C CYS A 108 -0.42 4.77 1.52
N ARG A 109 -0.04 3.83 2.38
CA ARG A 109 1.31 3.73 2.96
C ARG A 109 2.01 2.49 2.43
N ALA A 110 3.33 2.56 2.29
CA ALA A 110 4.17 1.42 1.93
C ALA A 110 5.55 1.56 2.57
N GLU A 111 6.22 0.45 2.79
CA GLU A 111 7.64 0.41 3.08
C GLU A 111 8.36 -0.32 1.94
N VAL A 112 9.55 0.16 1.60
CA VAL A 112 10.38 -0.42 0.55
C VAL A 112 11.83 -0.48 0.98
N ASN A 113 12.53 -1.55 0.62
CA ASN A 113 13.96 -1.65 0.80
C ASN A 113 14.67 -0.51 0.06
N ALA A 114 15.52 0.24 0.75
CA ALA A 114 16.21 1.42 0.19
C ALA A 114 17.05 1.07 -1.04
N LEU A 115 17.52 -0.17 -1.15
CA LEU A 115 18.30 -0.69 -2.27
C LEU A 115 17.44 -1.22 -3.42
N ASN A 116 16.11 -1.37 -3.23
CA ASN A 116 15.22 -1.84 -4.30
C ASN A 116 14.84 -0.69 -5.25
N HIS A 117 15.81 -0.27 -6.08
CA HIS A 117 15.62 0.81 -7.04
C HIS A 117 14.45 0.60 -8.02
N PRO A 118 14.18 -0.62 -8.55
CA PRO A 118 13.01 -0.84 -9.40
C PRO A 118 11.68 -0.54 -8.70
N ALA A 119 11.49 -1.01 -7.45
CA ALA A 119 10.28 -0.74 -6.68
C ALA A 119 10.15 0.75 -6.32
N ARG A 120 11.24 1.41 -5.92
CA ARG A 120 11.26 2.85 -5.64
C ARG A 120 10.82 3.66 -6.85
N ARG A 121 11.36 3.36 -8.05
CA ARG A 121 10.94 4.02 -9.31
C ARG A 121 9.47 3.74 -9.63
N LEU A 122 8.97 2.54 -9.36
CA LEU A 122 7.56 2.21 -9.52
C LEU A 122 6.70 3.11 -8.64
N TYR A 123 6.97 3.16 -7.34
CA TYR A 123 6.20 3.97 -6.38
C TYR A 123 6.25 5.47 -6.70
N ALA A 124 7.42 6.00 -7.06
CA ALA A 124 7.57 7.40 -7.46
C ALA A 124 6.69 7.75 -8.67
N ARG A 125 6.61 6.89 -9.70
CA ARG A 125 5.72 7.08 -10.85
C ARG A 125 4.23 7.11 -10.50
N PHE A 126 3.84 6.50 -9.38
CA PHE A 126 2.46 6.57 -8.88
C PHE A 126 2.22 7.72 -7.90
N GLY A 127 3.23 8.56 -7.67
CA GLY A 127 3.14 9.75 -6.81
C GLY A 127 3.37 9.48 -5.32
N PHE A 128 3.91 8.31 -4.95
CA PHE A 128 4.35 8.09 -3.58
C PHE A 128 5.52 9.00 -3.24
N GLN A 129 5.45 9.59 -2.05
CA GLN A 129 6.48 10.44 -1.47
C GLN A 129 7.21 9.69 -0.37
N GLU A 130 8.53 9.83 -0.30
CA GLU A 130 9.34 9.34 0.79
C GLU A 130 9.18 10.28 2.00
N VAL A 131 8.72 9.73 3.13
CA VAL A 131 8.43 10.51 4.33
C VAL A 131 9.27 10.09 5.52
N GLY A 132 10.15 9.12 5.37
CA GLY A 132 11.06 8.70 6.45
C GLY A 132 11.91 7.50 6.08
N ARG A 133 13.01 7.36 6.81
CA ARG A 133 13.94 6.23 6.73
C ARG A 133 13.77 5.35 7.97
N LEU A 134 13.88 4.06 7.78
CA LEU A 134 13.73 3.03 8.80
C LEU A 134 15.05 2.23 8.89
N PRO A 135 15.97 2.62 9.79
CA PRO A 135 17.26 1.97 9.89
C PRO A 135 17.14 0.48 10.20
N GLY A 136 17.85 -0.37 9.45
CA GLY A 136 17.90 -1.81 9.66
C GLY A 136 16.57 -2.56 9.47
N TYR A 137 15.56 -1.96 8.82
CA TYR A 137 14.20 -2.53 8.72
C TYR A 137 14.16 -3.86 7.95
N TYR A 138 15.02 -4.04 6.97
CA TYR A 138 15.13 -5.26 6.16
C TYR A 138 16.33 -6.13 6.54
N GLY A 139 17.01 -5.84 7.66
CA GLY A 139 18.14 -6.59 8.17
C GLY A 139 19.31 -5.68 8.53
N PRO A 140 20.38 -6.22 9.12
CA PRO A 140 21.58 -5.45 9.46
C PRO A 140 22.09 -4.69 8.24
N ALA A 141 22.27 -3.37 8.38
CA ALA A 141 22.73 -2.46 7.33
C ALA A 141 21.79 -2.32 6.09
N VAL A 142 20.55 -2.82 6.15
CA VAL A 142 19.58 -2.69 5.06
C VAL A 142 18.36 -1.89 5.54
N ASP A 143 18.37 -0.61 5.20
CA ASP A 143 17.31 0.31 5.62
C ASP A 143 16.05 0.16 4.77
N GLY A 144 14.92 0.47 5.39
CA GLY A 144 13.65 0.71 4.71
C GLY A 144 13.41 2.19 4.46
N LEU A 145 12.58 2.48 3.46
CA LEU A 145 12.01 3.79 3.22
C LEU A 145 10.51 3.72 3.45
N ARG A 146 9.98 4.65 4.23
CA ARG A 146 8.54 4.82 4.41
C ARG A 146 7.99 5.73 3.33
N LEU A 147 6.98 5.25 2.63
CA LEU A 147 6.33 5.93 1.52
C LEU A 147 4.87 6.23 1.84
N VAL A 148 4.40 7.37 1.39
CA VAL A 148 3.00 7.79 1.52
C VAL A 148 2.48 8.32 0.19
N LEU A 149 1.27 7.93 -0.17
CA LEU A 149 0.49 8.50 -1.27
C LEU A 149 -0.85 9.01 -0.73
N HIS A 150 -1.14 10.28 -0.92
CA HIS A 150 -2.46 10.86 -0.70
C HIS A 150 -3.32 10.67 -1.94
N LEU A 151 -4.48 10.04 -1.76
CA LEU A 151 -5.45 9.84 -2.83
C LEU A 151 -6.46 10.99 -2.81
N SER A 152 -6.63 11.67 -3.93
CA SER A 152 -7.70 12.64 -4.09
C SER A 152 -9.05 11.90 -4.01
N THR A 153 -9.90 12.29 -3.07
CA THR A 153 -11.30 11.88 -3.07
C THR A 153 -12.04 12.85 -3.98
N GLU A 154 -12.73 12.35 -5.01
CA GLU A 154 -13.48 13.19 -5.98
C GLU A 154 -14.61 14.02 -5.34
N LYS A 155 -14.86 13.90 -4.04
CA LYS A 155 -15.84 14.69 -3.29
C LYS A 155 -15.45 16.15 -3.05
N SER A 156 -14.23 16.57 -3.34
CA SER A 156 -13.79 17.96 -3.07
C SER A 156 -14.03 18.94 -4.23
N ALA A 157 -14.50 18.49 -5.39
CA ALA A 157 -14.69 19.37 -6.56
C ALA A 157 -16.11 19.96 -6.68
N ALA A 158 -17.07 19.57 -5.82
CA ALA A 158 -18.46 20.02 -5.90
C ALA A 158 -18.89 20.98 -4.78
N ALA A 159 -17.98 21.45 -3.93
CA ALA A 159 -18.32 22.38 -2.83
C ALA A 159 -17.37 23.57 -2.79
N GLY A 160 -17.31 24.33 -3.88
CA GLY A 160 -16.44 25.50 -3.94
C GLY A 160 -16.95 26.55 -4.91
N ASP A 161 -18.22 26.99 -4.79
CA ASP A 161 -18.59 28.35 -5.15
C ASP A 161 -19.94 28.68 -4.52
N THR A 162 -19.94 29.29 -3.37
CA THR A 162 -20.91 30.31 -2.90
C THR A 162 -20.57 30.75 -1.46
N SER A 163 -20.00 31.85 -1.30
CA SER A 163 -20.39 33.01 -0.48
C SER A 163 -19.18 33.75 0.08
N ALA A 164 -19.00 34.92 -0.45
CA ALA A 164 -18.27 36.00 0.18
C ALA A 164 -19.02 36.47 1.44
N GLY A 165 -18.26 36.81 2.48
CA GLY A 165 -18.73 37.82 3.46
C GLY A 165 -18.98 37.30 4.86
N LYS A 166 -18.03 37.47 5.78
CA LYS A 166 -18.05 38.42 6.90
C LYS A 166 -16.97 38.10 7.95
N ARG A 167 -16.20 39.15 8.24
CA ARG A 167 -15.23 39.21 9.34
C ARG A 167 -15.90 38.99 10.70
N SER A 168 -15.24 38.29 11.60
CA SER A 168 -15.19 38.70 13.01
C SER A 168 -14.01 38.04 13.71
N GLN A 169 -13.16 38.86 14.30
CA GLN A 169 -12.08 38.50 15.21
C GLN A 169 -12.65 37.96 16.54
N ARG A 170 -12.08 36.91 17.08
CA ARG A 170 -11.93 36.78 18.55
C ARG A 170 -10.70 35.96 18.88
N ARG A 171 -9.87 36.56 19.76
CA ARG A 171 -8.69 36.01 20.45
C ARG A 171 -9.13 35.02 21.54
N GLY A 172 -8.24 34.08 21.90
CA GLY A 172 -8.31 33.40 23.18
C GLY A 172 -7.49 32.10 23.25
N ARG A 173 -6.26 32.19 23.79
CA ARG A 173 -5.55 31.31 24.76
C ARG A 173 -5.83 29.80 24.65
N GLY A 174 -4.89 28.89 24.36
CA GLY A 174 -3.78 28.48 25.20
C GLY A 174 -4.10 27.23 26.02
N SER A 175 -3.55 26.05 25.64
CA SER A 175 -3.25 25.00 26.62
C SER A 175 -2.39 23.89 25.96
N SER A 176 -1.21 23.72 26.52
CA SER A 176 -0.26 22.63 26.27
C SER A 176 -0.79 21.31 26.84
N GLY A 177 -0.74 20.24 26.07
CA GLY A 177 -1.00 18.88 26.52
C GLY A 177 -0.03 17.90 25.89
N ARG A 178 1.02 17.55 26.64
CA ARG A 178 1.91 16.41 26.34
C ARG A 178 1.09 15.12 26.36
N VAL A 179 1.24 14.29 25.36
CA VAL A 179 0.85 12.87 25.43
C VAL A 179 2.05 12.01 25.08
N ARG A 180 2.34 11.12 26.02
CA ARG A 180 3.41 10.10 25.96
C ARG A 180 2.99 8.95 25.05
N ASN A 181 4.00 8.38 24.41
CA ASN A 181 3.92 7.05 23.75
C ASN A 181 3.72 5.91 24.77
N PRO A 182 3.20 4.77 24.35
CA PRO A 182 4.02 3.58 24.23
C PRO A 182 4.19 3.08 22.82
#